data_01937951ec3e484b3e1e7ed256ed5de7
#
_entry.id   01937951ec3e484b3e1e7ed256ed5de7
#
_cell.length_a   1.000
_cell.length_b   1.000
_cell.length_c   1.000
_cell.angle_alpha   90.00
_cell.angle_beta   90.00
_cell.angle_gamma   90.00
#
_symmetry.space_group_name_H-M   'P 1'
#
loop_
_entity.id
_entity.type
_entity.pdbx_description
1 polymer ?
#
loop_
_entity_poly.entity_id
_entity_poly.type
_entity_poly.pdbx_seq_one_letter_code
_entity_poly.pdbx_strand_id
1 'polypeptide(L)'
;MTAVSDYFRTALVIDDRVQGDYGPLEELSTDEPFDPDGEPQPGLDPPRGDDATPVHPSELVSAFIDEGIVCGVLQPDEQDSDLVALARRGSQVSDLLILDWLLFGDDTRTIEMISAVTEANKGRLTVVVIFTGTHNLRRVVERLTEATNFEETQDFVLQYEHTVVLVFGKPGIPLVGGEDRRTAPYRDLPKRIRNDLETIFAGLMPQFVFRGVNTVRDSTPRILASFSSSLDAGALVHRALLPQADDAGPQFTRLLASDLEQALHDAGVSVVWDIDSVAEPLARATSGGNPSALVERLRNPDNRVPQQVKDLPDESLAHEAIACGLSGIGLGDSATTRAVDDLTAAFGDDGASSMALAVMLSSSDCGQTPPRLELGIVLRDDSGDYWLCIQPLCDSVRLKGRRAFPMLGLLPDNRRPVAMIRSPEDKLVGVRFDTAPYKLVMPKFEPGSAGAVVADGQPPDWRFTDVGGIEYRAITRLRPELAAQAVQALTSAAARPGFDASEWLRRKASQ
;
A
#
# COMPACT_ATOMS: atom_id res chain seq x y z
N MET A 1 15.42 4.73 15.15
CA MET A 1 15.13 4.03 13.88
C MET A 1 13.81 4.55 13.35
N THR A 2 13.67 4.73 12.07
CA THR A 2 12.42 5.15 11.45
C THR A 2 11.54 3.93 11.15
N ALA A 3 10.24 4.11 10.96
CA ALA A 3 9.35 3.02 10.62
C ALA A 3 9.73 2.33 9.29
N VAL A 4 10.39 3.05 8.38
CA VAL A 4 10.91 2.51 7.12
C VAL A 4 12.03 1.53 7.38
N SER A 5 13.01 1.90 8.23
CA SER A 5 14.15 1.03 8.53
C SER A 5 13.74 -0.27 9.23
N ASP A 6 12.70 -0.25 10.05
CA ASP A 6 12.20 -1.42 10.78
C ASP A 6 11.40 -2.40 9.88
N TYR A 7 10.98 -1.96 8.70
CA TYR A 7 10.24 -2.79 7.75
C TYR A 7 11.11 -3.84 7.07
N PHE A 8 12.31 -3.47 6.65
CA PHE A 8 13.20 -4.34 5.90
C PHE A 8 13.94 -5.29 6.85
N ARG A 9 13.49 -6.55 6.92
CA ARG A 9 13.98 -7.57 7.87
C ARG A 9 14.66 -8.74 7.19
N THR A 10 14.54 -8.86 5.87
CA THR A 10 15.11 -9.96 5.10
C THR A 10 15.77 -9.45 3.83
N ALA A 11 16.94 -9.98 3.51
CA ALA A 11 17.68 -9.69 2.30
C ALA A 11 18.13 -10.98 1.63
N LEU A 12 18.10 -11.04 0.31
CA LEU A 12 18.68 -12.09 -0.50
C LEU A 12 19.71 -11.49 -1.45
N VAL A 13 20.93 -11.97 -1.38
CA VAL A 13 22.04 -11.60 -2.27
C VAL A 13 22.21 -12.70 -3.31
N ILE A 14 22.29 -12.33 -4.58
CA ILE A 14 22.60 -13.22 -5.70
C ILE A 14 23.85 -12.67 -6.39
N ASP A 15 24.95 -13.41 -6.28
CA ASP A 15 26.24 -13.03 -6.80
C ASP A 15 27.00 -14.29 -7.22
N ASP A 16 27.55 -14.33 -8.44
CA ASP A 16 28.28 -15.50 -8.96
C ASP A 16 29.71 -15.61 -8.41
N ARG A 17 30.22 -14.56 -7.76
CA ARG A 17 31.56 -14.48 -7.20
C ARG A 17 31.54 -14.35 -5.68
N VAL A 18 31.18 -15.45 -5.02
CA VAL A 18 31.20 -15.53 -3.57
C VAL A 18 32.50 -16.17 -3.13
N GLN A 19 33.29 -15.46 -2.32
CA GLN A 19 34.49 -16.03 -1.75
C GLN A 19 34.09 -16.97 -0.62
N GLY A 20 34.28 -18.27 -0.81
CA GLY A 20 34.01 -19.26 0.24
C GLY A 20 34.93 -19.04 1.43
N ASP A 21 34.37 -18.79 2.60
CA ASP A 21 35.08 -18.77 3.89
C ASP A 21 35.54 -20.18 4.33
N TYR A 22 35.21 -21.18 3.55
CA TYR A 22 35.50 -22.58 3.78
C TYR A 22 36.22 -23.20 2.58
N GLY A 23 37.39 -22.64 2.24
CA GLY A 23 38.38 -23.48 1.54
C GLY A 23 38.76 -24.63 2.49
N PRO A 24 38.87 -25.90 2.02
CA PRO A 24 39.51 -26.90 2.84
C PRO A 24 40.84 -26.29 3.28
N LEU A 25 41.13 -26.38 4.57
CA LEU A 25 42.49 -26.21 5.01
C LEU A 25 43.31 -27.20 4.17
N GLU A 26 43.89 -26.71 3.07
CA GLU A 26 44.99 -27.46 2.43
C GLU A 26 45.98 -27.63 3.55
N GLU A 27 46.05 -28.85 4.07
CA GLU A 27 47.18 -29.25 4.89
C GLU A 27 48.40 -28.86 4.05
N LEU A 28 49.06 -27.79 4.52
CA LEU A 28 50.38 -27.46 4.00
C LEU A 28 51.18 -28.73 4.10
N SER A 29 51.32 -29.44 2.98
CA SER A 29 52.22 -30.56 2.91
C SER A 29 53.63 -29.99 3.10
N THR A 30 54.17 -30.19 4.28
CA THR A 30 55.51 -29.75 4.68
C THR A 30 56.61 -30.53 4.00
N ASP A 31 56.31 -31.23 2.92
CA ASP A 31 57.25 -32.17 2.27
C ASP A 31 57.77 -31.72 0.88
N GLU A 32 57.62 -30.49 0.48
CA GLU A 32 58.40 -30.00 -0.66
C GLU A 32 59.72 -29.38 -0.17
N PRO A 33 60.86 -29.90 -0.63
CA PRO A 33 62.15 -29.33 -0.28
C PRO A 33 62.26 -27.91 -0.85
N PHE A 34 62.58 -26.97 -0.02
CA PHE A 34 62.88 -25.58 -0.35
C PHE A 34 64.02 -25.57 -1.37
N ASP A 35 63.78 -25.16 -2.60
CA ASP A 35 64.77 -24.90 -3.63
C ASP A 35 65.22 -23.44 -3.53
N PRO A 36 66.45 -23.19 -3.04
CA PRO A 36 66.93 -21.81 -2.82
C PRO A 36 67.32 -21.09 -4.11
N ASP A 37 67.39 -21.77 -5.26
CA ASP A 37 67.87 -21.21 -6.54
C ASP A 37 66.75 -21.11 -7.62
N GLY A 38 65.49 -21.23 -7.24
CA GLY A 38 64.37 -21.08 -8.17
C GLY A 38 64.26 -19.66 -8.72
N GLU A 39 64.54 -19.49 -10.02
CA GLU A 39 64.29 -18.23 -10.72
C GLU A 39 62.80 -17.84 -10.60
N PRO A 40 62.49 -16.53 -10.38
CA PRO A 40 61.11 -16.09 -10.32
C PRO A 40 60.46 -16.40 -11.68
N GLN A 41 59.39 -17.21 -11.67
CA GLN A 41 58.58 -17.42 -12.84
C GLN A 41 58.05 -16.07 -13.32
N PRO A 42 58.11 -15.75 -14.64
CA PRO A 42 57.55 -14.51 -15.17
C PRO A 42 56.10 -14.47 -14.83
N GLY A 43 55.69 -13.38 -14.20
CA GLY A 43 54.43 -13.13 -13.55
C GLY A 43 53.25 -13.64 -14.34
N LEU A 44 52.36 -14.31 -13.66
CA LEU A 44 50.97 -14.32 -14.03
C LEU A 44 50.57 -12.87 -14.27
N ASP A 45 50.20 -12.55 -15.50
CA ASP A 45 49.60 -11.26 -15.85
C ASP A 45 48.55 -10.92 -14.77
N PRO A 46 48.53 -9.68 -14.29
CA PRO A 46 47.44 -9.27 -13.40
C PRO A 46 46.13 -9.57 -14.11
N PRO A 47 45.11 -10.06 -13.42
CA PRO A 47 43.85 -10.40 -14.04
C PRO A 47 43.39 -9.23 -14.90
N ARG A 48 43.27 -9.47 -16.19
CA ARG A 48 42.74 -8.51 -17.15
C ARG A 48 41.31 -8.26 -16.79
N GLY A 49 41.01 -7.03 -16.46
CA GLY A 49 39.67 -6.45 -16.51
C GLY A 49 38.89 -6.48 -15.21
N ASP A 50 38.54 -5.30 -14.87
CA ASP A 50 37.23 -4.88 -14.39
C ASP A 50 36.43 -5.97 -13.71
N ASP A 51 36.34 -6.20 -12.49
CA ASP A 51 35.28 -6.96 -11.82
C ASP A 51 35.68 -8.04 -10.81
N ALA A 52 36.91 -8.07 -10.35
CA ALA A 52 37.39 -9.18 -9.54
C ALA A 52 37.26 -8.99 -8.02
N THR A 53 36.27 -8.23 -7.53
CA THR A 53 36.07 -8.17 -6.08
C THR A 53 34.97 -9.15 -5.67
N PRO A 54 35.34 -10.34 -5.16
CA PRO A 54 34.34 -11.31 -4.70
C PRO A 54 33.63 -10.79 -3.47
N VAL A 55 32.37 -11.19 -3.31
CA VAL A 55 31.62 -10.92 -2.07
C VAL A 55 32.18 -11.76 -0.93
N HIS A 56 32.39 -11.14 0.23
CA HIS A 56 32.70 -11.81 1.48
C HIS A 56 31.40 -12.10 2.26
N PRO A 57 30.85 -13.31 2.18
CA PRO A 57 29.52 -13.61 2.75
C PRO A 57 29.44 -13.38 4.25
N SER A 58 30.47 -13.76 5.00
CA SER A 58 30.49 -13.61 6.45
C SER A 58 30.44 -12.14 6.89
N GLU A 59 31.19 -11.27 6.24
CA GLU A 59 31.18 -9.83 6.54
C GLU A 59 29.81 -9.21 6.19
N LEU A 60 29.25 -9.59 5.04
CA LEU A 60 27.98 -9.07 4.56
C LEU A 60 26.83 -9.54 5.45
N VAL A 61 26.76 -10.86 5.73
CA VAL A 61 25.72 -11.42 6.61
C VAL A 61 25.80 -10.82 8.01
N SER A 62 27.01 -10.68 8.58
CA SER A 62 27.19 -10.05 9.89
C SER A 62 26.72 -8.60 9.89
N ALA A 63 27.03 -7.82 8.85
CA ALA A 63 26.62 -6.43 8.73
C ALA A 63 25.09 -6.28 8.67
N PHE A 64 24.42 -7.17 7.95
CA PHE A 64 22.95 -7.16 7.88
C PHE A 64 22.32 -7.60 9.20
N ILE A 65 22.86 -8.62 9.86
CA ILE A 65 22.39 -9.06 11.19
C ILE A 65 22.56 -7.96 12.25
N ASP A 66 23.68 -7.23 12.25
CA ASP A 66 23.93 -6.11 13.15
C ASP A 66 22.85 -5.01 13.01
N GLU A 67 22.25 -4.92 11.83
CA GLU A 67 21.14 -4.01 11.55
C GLU A 67 19.76 -4.69 11.70
N GLY A 68 19.68 -5.91 12.21
CA GLY A 68 18.44 -6.66 12.43
C GLY A 68 17.82 -7.22 11.15
N ILE A 69 18.60 -7.40 10.10
CA ILE A 69 18.15 -7.95 8.80
C ILE A 69 18.76 -9.33 8.62
N VAL A 70 17.92 -10.35 8.45
CA VAL A 70 18.39 -11.70 8.09
C VAL A 70 18.81 -11.69 6.62
N CYS A 71 20.07 -12.03 6.35
CA CYS A 71 20.63 -12.02 5.01
C CYS A 71 21.01 -13.43 4.56
N GLY A 72 20.46 -13.85 3.42
CA GLY A 72 20.91 -15.04 2.69
C GLY A 72 21.81 -14.64 1.53
N VAL A 73 22.88 -15.39 1.30
CA VAL A 73 23.75 -15.21 0.14
C VAL A 73 23.66 -16.47 -0.72
N LEU A 74 23.38 -16.29 -2.00
CA LEU A 74 23.23 -17.34 -2.97
C LEU A 74 24.26 -17.13 -4.08
N GLN A 75 25.08 -18.15 -4.31
CA GLN A 75 25.97 -18.23 -5.46
C GLN A 75 25.32 -19.16 -6.49
N PRO A 76 24.81 -18.61 -7.61
CA PRO A 76 24.27 -19.44 -8.68
C PRO A 76 25.39 -20.14 -9.44
N ASP A 77 25.06 -21.26 -10.08
CA ASP A 77 25.94 -21.94 -11.06
C ASP A 77 25.69 -21.32 -12.45
N GLU A 78 26.73 -21.21 -13.28
CA GLU A 78 26.61 -20.74 -14.68
C GLU A 78 25.66 -21.63 -15.52
N GLN A 79 25.53 -22.90 -15.14
CA GLN A 79 24.61 -23.85 -15.75
C GLN A 79 23.17 -23.76 -15.22
N ASP A 80 22.93 -22.96 -14.20
CA ASP A 80 21.58 -22.71 -13.69
C ASP A 80 20.73 -22.03 -14.75
N SER A 81 19.90 -22.82 -15.41
CA SER A 81 19.07 -22.37 -16.54
C SER A 81 17.92 -21.44 -16.13
N ASP A 82 17.71 -21.16 -14.83
CA ASP A 82 16.54 -20.47 -14.35
C ASP A 82 16.81 -19.39 -13.27
N LEU A 83 17.85 -18.55 -13.52
CA LEU A 83 18.20 -17.42 -12.66
C LEU A 83 17.04 -16.43 -12.49
N VAL A 84 16.25 -16.24 -13.55
CA VAL A 84 15.06 -15.36 -13.53
C VAL A 84 14.01 -15.90 -12.57
N ALA A 85 13.71 -17.21 -12.59
CA ALA A 85 12.75 -17.78 -11.64
C ALA A 85 13.29 -17.77 -10.21
N LEU A 86 14.61 -17.90 -10.04
CA LEU A 86 15.26 -17.77 -8.75
C LEU A 86 15.08 -16.36 -8.17
N ALA A 87 15.38 -15.32 -8.94
CA ALA A 87 15.19 -13.92 -8.53
C ALA A 87 13.72 -13.63 -8.23
N ARG A 88 12.78 -14.12 -9.06
CA ARG A 88 11.34 -13.99 -8.82
C ARG A 88 10.92 -14.63 -7.50
N ARG A 89 11.30 -15.86 -7.22
CA ARG A 89 11.01 -16.54 -5.94
C ARG A 89 11.65 -15.81 -4.77
N GLY A 90 12.90 -15.40 -4.91
CA GLY A 90 13.63 -14.63 -3.91
C GLY A 90 12.94 -13.32 -3.55
N SER A 91 12.53 -12.54 -4.54
CA SER A 91 11.85 -11.26 -4.33
C SER A 91 10.45 -11.40 -3.69
N GLN A 92 9.84 -12.58 -3.73
CA GLN A 92 8.56 -12.84 -3.08
C GLN A 92 8.68 -13.13 -1.58
N VAL A 93 9.86 -13.57 -1.12
CA VAL A 93 10.11 -14.00 0.26
C VAL A 93 11.10 -13.10 1.00
N SER A 94 11.84 -12.25 0.30
CA SER A 94 12.73 -11.25 0.89
C SER A 94 12.19 -9.83 0.70
N ASP A 95 12.52 -8.95 1.64
CA ASP A 95 12.18 -7.52 1.56
C ASP A 95 13.17 -6.76 0.65
N LEU A 96 14.42 -7.24 0.56
CA LEU A 96 15.49 -6.69 -0.28
C LEU A 96 16.06 -7.79 -1.19
N LEU A 97 16.16 -7.51 -2.48
CA LEU A 97 16.87 -8.36 -3.43
C LEU A 97 18.15 -7.63 -3.87
N ILE A 98 19.31 -8.22 -3.58
CA ILE A 98 20.62 -7.63 -3.90
C ILE A 98 21.24 -8.47 -5.03
N LEU A 99 21.57 -7.81 -6.13
CA LEU A 99 22.07 -8.47 -7.34
C LEU A 99 23.43 -7.91 -7.71
N ASP A 100 24.37 -8.78 -8.12
CA ASP A 100 25.53 -8.30 -8.88
C ASP A 100 25.08 -7.83 -10.27
N TRP A 101 25.74 -6.80 -10.79
CA TRP A 101 25.43 -6.26 -12.11
C TRP A 101 25.87 -7.19 -13.24
N LEU A 102 27.07 -7.78 -13.10
CA LEU A 102 27.68 -8.61 -14.13
C LEU A 102 27.70 -10.09 -13.72
N LEU A 103 26.52 -10.70 -13.66
CA LEU A 103 26.43 -12.14 -13.40
C LEU A 103 27.04 -12.93 -14.56
N PHE A 104 28.12 -13.66 -14.27
CA PHE A 104 28.93 -14.38 -15.26
C PHE A 104 29.47 -13.48 -16.38
N GLY A 105 29.73 -12.20 -16.06
CA GLY A 105 30.23 -11.19 -16.98
C GLY A 105 29.17 -10.59 -17.93
N ASP A 106 27.88 -10.82 -17.69
CA ASP A 106 26.78 -10.37 -18.55
C ASP A 106 25.76 -9.52 -17.78
N ASP A 107 25.55 -8.26 -18.20
CA ASP A 107 24.56 -7.35 -17.64
C ASP A 107 23.11 -7.68 -18.06
N THR A 108 22.96 -8.37 -19.17
CA THR A 108 21.66 -8.72 -19.76
C THR A 108 20.85 -9.61 -18.80
N ARG A 109 21.53 -10.56 -18.15
CA ARG A 109 20.90 -11.46 -17.17
C ARG A 109 20.32 -10.71 -15.97
N THR A 110 21.05 -9.74 -15.45
CA THR A 110 20.58 -8.91 -14.32
C THR A 110 19.41 -8.02 -14.73
N ILE A 111 19.45 -7.45 -15.94
CA ILE A 111 18.33 -6.67 -16.49
C ILE A 111 17.07 -7.54 -16.66
N GLU A 112 17.24 -8.77 -17.19
CA GLU A 112 16.12 -9.73 -17.33
C GLU A 112 15.52 -10.11 -15.96
N MET A 113 16.37 -10.35 -14.95
CA MET A 113 15.90 -10.63 -13.59
C MET A 113 15.13 -9.46 -12.99
N ILE A 114 15.63 -8.22 -13.10
CA ILE A 114 14.96 -7.02 -12.60
C ILE A 114 13.60 -6.85 -13.30
N SER A 115 13.56 -7.00 -14.61
CA SER A 115 12.32 -6.89 -15.39
C SER A 115 11.29 -7.96 -14.99
N ALA A 116 11.73 -9.20 -14.84
CA ALA A 116 10.85 -10.30 -14.44
C ALA A 116 10.36 -10.19 -12.99
N VAL A 117 11.21 -9.68 -12.09
CA VAL A 117 10.83 -9.39 -10.70
C VAL A 117 9.79 -8.28 -10.64
N THR A 118 9.98 -7.21 -11.40
CA THR A 118 9.04 -6.08 -11.49
C THR A 118 7.67 -6.53 -12.00
N GLU A 119 7.65 -7.32 -13.08
CA GLU A 119 6.40 -7.85 -13.63
C GLU A 119 5.69 -8.82 -12.68
N ALA A 120 6.45 -9.69 -12.00
CA ALA A 120 5.89 -10.67 -11.06
C ALA A 120 5.33 -10.02 -9.78
N ASN A 121 5.84 -8.85 -9.42
CA ASN A 121 5.49 -8.13 -8.19
C ASN A 121 4.61 -6.88 -8.45
N LYS A 122 3.89 -6.82 -9.57
CA LYS A 122 2.98 -5.72 -9.85
C LYS A 122 2.06 -5.40 -8.67
N GLY A 123 2.00 -4.13 -8.28
CA GLY A 123 1.22 -3.66 -7.13
C GLY A 123 1.84 -3.96 -5.76
N ARG A 124 3.06 -4.50 -5.72
CA ARG A 124 3.81 -4.79 -4.49
C ARG A 124 5.08 -3.95 -4.45
N LEU A 125 5.35 -3.32 -3.31
CA LEU A 125 6.63 -2.66 -3.09
C LEU A 125 7.77 -3.69 -3.21
N THR A 126 8.70 -3.43 -4.12
CA THR A 126 9.87 -4.25 -4.37
C THR A 126 11.11 -3.37 -4.35
N VAL A 127 12.12 -3.78 -3.60
CA VAL A 127 13.41 -3.08 -3.54
C VAL A 127 14.49 -4.01 -4.07
N VAL A 128 15.14 -3.57 -5.14
CA VAL A 128 16.30 -4.22 -5.73
C VAL A 128 17.52 -3.36 -5.49
N VAL A 129 18.61 -3.95 -5.08
CA VAL A 129 19.90 -3.28 -4.88
C VAL A 129 20.90 -3.89 -5.86
N ILE A 130 21.45 -3.08 -6.74
CA ILE A 130 22.59 -3.47 -7.57
C ILE A 130 23.85 -3.18 -6.75
N PHE A 131 24.63 -4.22 -6.45
CA PHE A 131 25.87 -4.12 -5.70
C PHE A 131 27.00 -4.69 -6.52
N THR A 132 27.77 -3.83 -7.19
CA THR A 132 28.65 -4.22 -8.30
C THR A 132 30.08 -3.78 -8.15
N GLY A 133 30.99 -4.57 -8.75
CA GLY A 133 32.40 -4.24 -8.91
C GLY A 133 32.75 -3.36 -10.12
N THR A 134 31.76 -2.88 -10.87
CA THR A 134 31.98 -2.03 -12.04
C THR A 134 32.55 -0.66 -11.69
N HIS A 135 33.55 -0.19 -12.41
CA HIS A 135 34.20 1.12 -12.21
C HIS A 135 33.29 2.32 -12.53
N ASN A 136 32.26 2.12 -13.34
CA ASN A 136 31.37 3.18 -13.84
C ASN A 136 29.91 2.88 -13.46
N LEU A 137 29.49 3.36 -12.31
CA LEU A 137 28.11 3.17 -11.83
C LEU A 137 27.11 3.96 -12.67
N ARG A 138 27.51 5.10 -13.24
CA ARG A 138 26.65 5.89 -14.14
C ARG A 138 26.23 5.06 -15.36
N ARG A 139 27.16 4.27 -15.90
CA ARG A 139 26.88 3.37 -17.03
C ARG A 139 25.85 2.29 -16.67
N VAL A 140 25.83 1.81 -15.42
CA VAL A 140 24.79 0.87 -14.92
C VAL A 140 23.41 1.53 -14.97
N VAL A 141 23.31 2.77 -14.46
CA VAL A 141 22.07 3.56 -14.51
C VAL A 141 21.60 3.78 -15.95
N GLU A 142 22.49 4.24 -16.83
CA GLU A 142 22.19 4.46 -18.25
C GLU A 142 21.70 3.17 -18.92
N ARG A 143 22.40 2.05 -18.74
CA ARG A 143 22.03 0.76 -19.34
C ARG A 143 20.67 0.27 -18.87
N LEU A 144 20.37 0.44 -17.57
CA LEU A 144 19.08 0.02 -17.02
C LEU A 144 17.95 0.91 -17.57
N THR A 145 18.16 2.22 -17.65
CA THR A 145 17.20 3.17 -18.21
C THR A 145 16.98 2.93 -19.71
N GLU A 146 18.04 2.61 -20.47
CA GLU A 146 17.94 2.30 -21.92
C GLU A 146 17.18 0.99 -22.19
N ALA A 147 17.35 -0.01 -21.34
CA ALA A 147 16.81 -1.35 -21.55
C ALA A 147 15.42 -1.59 -20.93
N THR A 148 14.95 -0.69 -20.08
CA THR A 148 13.73 -0.86 -19.30
C THR A 148 12.91 0.44 -19.22
N ASN A 149 11.79 0.41 -18.47
CA ASN A 149 10.96 1.60 -18.22
C ASN A 149 11.35 2.34 -16.91
N PHE A 150 12.49 2.00 -16.30
CA PHE A 150 12.93 2.67 -15.09
C PHE A 150 13.41 4.10 -15.39
N GLU A 151 13.03 5.01 -14.52
CA GLU A 151 13.46 6.41 -14.56
C GLU A 151 14.31 6.72 -13.32
N GLU A 152 15.40 7.48 -13.51
CA GLU A 152 16.21 7.94 -12.39
C GLU A 152 15.48 9.10 -11.69
N THR A 153 15.05 8.87 -10.44
CA THR A 153 14.32 9.85 -9.64
C THR A 153 15.24 10.62 -8.69
N GLN A 154 16.34 10.01 -8.29
CA GLN A 154 17.42 10.59 -7.50
C GLN A 154 18.74 9.99 -7.98
N ASP A 155 19.85 10.58 -7.59
CA ASP A 155 21.19 10.13 -7.99
C ASP A 155 21.42 8.67 -7.60
N PHE A 156 21.53 7.78 -8.61
CA PHE A 156 21.64 6.32 -8.49
C PHE A 156 20.43 5.60 -7.88
N VAL A 157 19.25 6.24 -7.95
CA VAL A 157 17.97 5.65 -7.54
C VAL A 157 17.03 5.66 -8.73
N LEU A 158 16.62 4.48 -9.18
CA LEU A 158 15.69 4.35 -10.27
C LEU A 158 14.35 3.81 -9.76
N GLN A 159 13.27 4.23 -10.38
CA GLN A 159 11.92 3.79 -10.01
C GLN A 159 11.10 3.48 -11.25
N TYR A 160 10.29 2.44 -11.14
CA TYR A 160 9.24 2.13 -12.09
C TYR A 160 8.08 1.46 -11.36
N GLU A 161 6.86 2.01 -11.48
CA GLU A 161 5.68 1.57 -10.73
C GLU A 161 5.97 1.49 -9.21
N HIS A 162 6.02 0.27 -8.66
CA HIS A 162 6.26 0.01 -7.23
C HIS A 162 7.64 -0.60 -6.97
N THR A 163 8.50 -0.64 -7.97
CA THR A 163 9.86 -1.16 -7.85
C THR A 163 10.87 -0.02 -7.75
N VAL A 164 11.73 -0.11 -6.74
CA VAL A 164 12.87 0.80 -6.52
C VAL A 164 14.15 0.05 -6.75
N VAL A 165 15.06 0.62 -7.54
CA VAL A 165 16.41 0.08 -7.76
C VAL A 165 17.43 1.06 -7.22
N LEU A 166 18.31 0.58 -6.32
CA LEU A 166 19.43 1.33 -5.75
C LEU A 166 20.73 0.78 -6.34
N VAL A 167 21.67 1.67 -6.70
CA VAL A 167 22.95 1.26 -7.27
C VAL A 167 24.09 1.63 -6.32
N PHE A 168 24.91 0.63 -5.95
CA PHE A 168 26.09 0.77 -5.10
C PHE A 168 27.31 0.06 -5.69
N GLY A 169 28.48 0.63 -5.51
CA GLY A 169 29.76 0.02 -5.84
C GLY A 169 30.32 -0.83 -4.70
N LYS A 170 30.94 -1.95 -5.02
CA LYS A 170 31.71 -2.79 -4.09
C LYS A 170 32.97 -2.04 -3.59
N PRO A 171 33.46 -2.34 -2.39
CA PRO A 171 34.66 -1.69 -1.85
C PRO A 171 35.93 -2.07 -2.62
N GLY A 172 36.92 -1.18 -2.61
CA GLY A 172 38.24 -1.45 -3.20
C GLY A 172 38.37 -1.13 -4.68
N ILE A 173 37.31 -0.71 -5.34
CA ILE A 173 37.28 -0.34 -6.76
C ILE A 173 37.24 1.18 -6.90
N PRO A 174 38.24 1.81 -7.58
CA PRO A 174 38.16 3.24 -7.84
C PRO A 174 37.06 3.52 -8.86
N LEU A 175 36.14 4.39 -8.50
CA LEU A 175 35.03 4.79 -9.36
C LEU A 175 35.40 5.97 -10.25
N VAL A 176 34.91 5.96 -11.49
CA VAL A 176 35.05 7.06 -12.45
C VAL A 176 34.08 8.20 -12.05
N GLY A 177 34.52 9.46 -12.24
CA GLY A 177 33.63 10.63 -12.11
C GLY A 177 33.32 11.12 -10.70
N GLY A 178 34.07 10.66 -9.68
CA GLY A 178 33.85 11.09 -8.29
C GLY A 178 32.64 10.45 -7.62
N GLU A 179 32.26 9.28 -8.07
CA GLU A 179 31.11 8.49 -7.56
C GLU A 179 31.44 7.73 -6.27
N ASP A 180 32.64 7.96 -5.68
CA ASP A 180 33.14 7.25 -4.48
C ASP A 180 32.14 7.27 -3.30
N ARG A 181 31.27 8.27 -3.25
CA ARG A 181 30.18 8.33 -2.27
C ARG A 181 29.18 7.17 -2.40
N ARG A 182 29.10 6.52 -3.56
CA ARG A 182 28.23 5.36 -3.80
C ARG A 182 28.94 4.04 -3.56
N THR A 183 30.26 4.04 -3.32
CA THR A 183 30.98 2.85 -2.87
C THR A 183 30.59 2.54 -1.43
N ALA A 184 30.10 1.34 -1.18
CA ALA A 184 29.67 0.89 0.13
C ALA A 184 30.56 -0.26 0.63
N PRO A 185 31.35 -0.07 1.71
CA PRO A 185 31.94 -1.20 2.42
C PRO A 185 30.85 -2.17 2.87
N TYR A 186 31.14 -3.48 2.88
CA TYR A 186 30.14 -4.49 3.29
C TYR A 186 29.47 -4.16 4.61
N ARG A 187 30.25 -3.69 5.58
CA ARG A 187 29.80 -3.29 6.91
C ARG A 187 28.80 -2.13 6.90
N ASP A 188 28.90 -1.24 5.92
CA ASP A 188 28.08 -0.03 5.85
C ASP A 188 26.91 -0.14 4.87
N LEU A 189 26.91 -1.17 4.00
CA LEU A 189 25.89 -1.34 2.96
C LEU A 189 24.46 -1.34 3.51
N PRO A 190 24.11 -2.08 4.58
CA PRO A 190 22.75 -2.07 5.11
C PRO A 190 22.30 -0.69 5.58
N LYS A 191 23.19 0.06 6.24
CA LYS A 191 22.92 1.45 6.69
C LYS A 191 22.68 2.40 5.52
N ARG A 192 23.45 2.27 4.45
CA ARG A 192 23.30 3.12 3.27
C ARG A 192 22.00 2.83 2.53
N ILE A 193 21.67 1.54 2.36
CA ILE A 193 20.36 1.13 1.81
C ILE A 193 19.23 1.75 2.62
N ARG A 194 19.27 1.65 3.94
CA ARG A 194 18.27 2.25 4.83
C ARG A 194 18.16 3.76 4.66
N ASN A 195 19.27 4.48 4.63
CA ASN A 195 19.28 5.93 4.48
C ASN A 195 18.64 6.38 3.15
N ASP A 196 18.93 5.66 2.06
CA ASP A 196 18.32 5.94 0.76
C ASP A 196 16.80 5.67 0.83
N LEU A 197 16.38 4.53 1.41
CA LEU A 197 14.97 4.18 1.55
C LEU A 197 14.22 5.14 2.49
N GLU A 198 14.85 5.60 3.57
CA GLU A 198 14.29 6.64 4.44
C GLU A 198 14.09 7.97 3.69
N THR A 199 14.97 8.28 2.76
CA THR A 199 14.85 9.48 1.92
C THR A 199 13.74 9.31 0.88
N ILE A 200 13.68 8.16 0.22
CA ILE A 200 12.65 7.83 -0.80
C ILE A 200 11.25 7.84 -0.17
N PHE A 201 11.11 7.26 1.01
CA PHE A 201 9.82 7.13 1.71
C PHE A 201 9.64 8.17 2.83
N ALA A 202 10.30 9.33 2.72
CA ALA A 202 10.25 10.41 3.71
C ALA A 202 8.91 11.18 3.70
N GLY A 203 7.77 10.48 3.73
CA GLY A 203 6.44 11.11 3.75
C GLY A 203 5.60 10.63 4.92
N LEU A 204 4.58 11.42 5.31
CA LEU A 204 3.66 11.05 6.40
C LEU A 204 2.91 9.75 6.11
N MET A 205 2.34 9.60 4.91
CA MET A 205 1.61 8.38 4.52
C MET A 205 2.51 7.15 4.48
N PRO A 206 3.69 7.16 3.82
CA PRO A 206 4.62 6.05 3.90
C PRO A 206 4.99 5.68 5.33
N GLN A 207 5.37 6.64 6.18
CA GLN A 207 5.73 6.40 7.57
C GLN A 207 4.57 5.76 8.36
N PHE A 208 3.34 6.26 8.16
CA PHE A 208 2.14 5.69 8.77
C PHE A 208 1.93 4.23 8.35
N VAL A 209 2.03 3.94 7.05
CA VAL A 209 1.81 2.59 6.51
C VAL A 209 2.93 1.64 6.97
N PHE A 210 4.20 2.05 6.90
CA PHE A 210 5.31 1.23 7.39
C PHE A 210 5.16 0.92 8.88
N ARG A 211 4.80 1.90 9.71
CA ARG A 211 4.54 1.68 11.13
C ARG A 211 3.40 0.69 11.36
N GLY A 212 2.31 0.83 10.62
CA GLY A 212 1.16 -0.09 10.69
C GLY A 212 1.54 -1.52 10.31
N VAL A 213 2.24 -1.71 9.19
CA VAL A 213 2.67 -3.02 8.72
C VAL A 213 3.68 -3.66 9.70
N ASN A 214 4.63 -2.89 10.24
CA ASN A 214 5.55 -3.38 11.26
C ASN A 214 4.81 -3.85 12.50
N THR A 215 3.83 -3.07 12.97
CA THR A 215 2.98 -3.46 14.11
C THR A 215 2.24 -4.77 13.85
N VAL A 216 1.69 -4.96 12.66
CA VAL A 216 1.05 -6.23 12.28
C VAL A 216 2.06 -7.38 12.28
N ARG A 217 3.25 -7.20 11.68
CA ARG A 217 4.33 -8.21 11.70
C ARG A 217 4.74 -8.59 13.12
N ASP A 218 4.94 -7.62 14.01
CA ASP A 218 5.34 -7.83 15.41
C ASP A 218 4.24 -8.47 16.25
N SER A 219 2.97 -8.20 15.93
CA SER A 219 1.82 -8.77 16.61
C SER A 219 1.45 -10.18 16.12
N THR A 220 1.90 -10.57 14.93
CA THR A 220 1.56 -11.85 14.30
C THR A 220 1.84 -13.06 15.20
N PRO A 221 3.01 -13.22 15.89
CA PRO A 221 3.27 -14.37 16.74
C PRO A 221 2.29 -14.46 17.93
N ARG A 222 1.93 -13.31 18.51
CA ARG A 222 0.95 -13.24 19.62
C ARG A 222 -0.45 -13.62 19.14
N ILE A 223 -0.88 -13.10 17.98
CA ILE A 223 -2.17 -13.41 17.39
C ILE A 223 -2.25 -14.91 17.06
N LEU A 224 -1.23 -15.48 16.41
CA LEU A 224 -1.18 -16.91 16.13
C LEU A 224 -1.26 -17.77 17.39
N ALA A 225 -0.60 -17.35 18.47
CA ALA A 225 -0.64 -18.07 19.76
C ALA A 225 -2.03 -18.04 20.41
N SER A 226 -2.82 -16.98 20.19
CA SER A 226 -4.19 -16.88 20.73
C SER A 226 -5.20 -17.75 19.98
N PHE A 227 -4.96 -18.08 18.71
CA PHE A 227 -5.81 -18.94 17.88
C PHE A 227 -5.26 -20.38 17.83
N SER A 228 -5.12 -21.01 18.99
CA SER A 228 -4.61 -22.37 19.06
C SER A 228 -5.69 -23.44 18.79
N SER A 229 -5.27 -24.67 18.45
CA SER A 229 -6.18 -25.80 18.24
C SER A 229 -7.04 -26.15 19.47
N SER A 230 -6.70 -25.64 20.67
CA SER A 230 -7.56 -25.78 21.84
C SER A 230 -8.93 -25.10 21.68
N LEU A 231 -9.07 -24.17 20.73
CA LEU A 231 -10.33 -23.50 20.42
C LEU A 231 -11.21 -24.28 19.43
N ASP A 232 -10.68 -25.33 18.77
CA ASP A 232 -11.39 -26.05 17.71
C ASP A 232 -12.72 -26.61 18.16
N ALA A 233 -12.77 -27.20 19.37
CA ALA A 233 -14.01 -27.73 19.91
C ALA A 233 -15.06 -26.63 20.10
N GLY A 234 -14.68 -25.48 20.65
CA GLY A 234 -15.55 -24.33 20.82
C GLY A 234 -16.01 -23.75 19.45
N ALA A 235 -15.09 -23.65 18.50
CA ALA A 235 -15.41 -23.19 17.16
C ALA A 235 -16.39 -24.11 16.42
N LEU A 236 -16.22 -25.44 16.55
CA LEU A 236 -17.14 -26.42 15.98
C LEU A 236 -18.52 -26.38 16.66
N VAL A 237 -18.58 -26.25 17.98
CA VAL A 237 -19.83 -26.07 18.70
C VAL A 237 -20.52 -24.78 18.29
N HIS A 238 -19.79 -23.68 18.22
CA HIS A 238 -20.31 -22.40 17.75
C HIS A 238 -20.91 -22.54 16.34
N ARG A 239 -20.15 -23.13 15.40
CA ARG A 239 -20.62 -23.40 14.03
C ARG A 239 -21.89 -24.26 14.02
N ALA A 240 -21.98 -25.28 14.86
CA ALA A 240 -23.13 -26.19 14.94
C ALA A 240 -24.37 -25.52 15.54
N LEU A 241 -24.21 -24.56 16.43
CA LEU A 241 -25.31 -23.82 17.09
C LEU A 241 -25.81 -22.63 16.26
N LEU A 242 -25.04 -22.17 15.29
CA LEU A 242 -25.47 -21.10 14.41
C LEU A 242 -26.68 -21.57 13.58
N PRO A 243 -27.72 -20.73 13.41
CA PRO A 243 -28.83 -21.01 12.51
C PRO A 243 -28.36 -21.35 11.09
N GLN A 244 -27.21 -20.86 10.72
CA GLN A 244 -26.52 -21.09 9.47
C GLN A 244 -25.05 -21.35 9.75
N ALA A 245 -24.62 -22.58 9.58
CA ALA A 245 -23.25 -23.02 9.88
C ALA A 245 -22.16 -22.22 9.12
N ASP A 246 -22.49 -21.77 7.89
CA ASP A 246 -21.56 -21.06 7.04
C ASP A 246 -21.26 -19.60 7.48
N ASP A 247 -22.03 -19.09 8.45
CA ASP A 247 -21.77 -17.77 9.05
C ASP A 247 -20.56 -17.77 10.01
N ALA A 248 -20.12 -18.95 10.46
CA ALA A 248 -18.96 -19.06 11.35
C ALA A 248 -17.68 -18.50 10.73
N GLY A 249 -17.40 -18.81 9.46
CA GLY A 249 -16.22 -18.32 8.76
C GLY A 249 -16.14 -16.79 8.74
N PRO A 250 -17.16 -16.05 8.25
CA PRO A 250 -17.19 -14.59 8.32
C PRO A 250 -17.06 -14.01 9.72
N GLN A 251 -17.61 -14.68 10.74
CA GLN A 251 -17.47 -14.22 12.14
C GLN A 251 -16.03 -14.36 12.64
N PHE A 252 -15.36 -15.49 12.37
CA PHE A 252 -13.95 -15.67 12.72
C PHE A 252 -13.03 -14.73 11.94
N THR A 253 -13.36 -14.44 10.70
CA THR A 253 -12.62 -13.42 9.92
C THR A 253 -12.71 -12.03 10.57
N ARG A 254 -13.90 -11.64 11.05
CA ARG A 254 -14.08 -10.37 11.78
C ARG A 254 -13.34 -10.35 13.11
N LEU A 255 -13.35 -11.47 13.84
CA LEU A 255 -12.60 -11.60 15.08
C LEU A 255 -11.10 -11.37 14.83
N LEU A 256 -10.51 -12.02 13.83
CA LEU A 256 -9.11 -11.82 13.46
C LEU A 256 -8.84 -10.36 13.02
N ALA A 257 -9.73 -9.76 12.23
CA ALA A 257 -9.60 -8.35 11.81
C ALA A 257 -9.63 -7.41 13.01
N SER A 258 -10.50 -7.66 14.00
CA SER A 258 -10.59 -6.88 15.22
C SER A 258 -9.32 -6.96 16.09
N ASP A 259 -8.68 -8.14 16.16
CA ASP A 259 -7.42 -8.30 16.88
C ASP A 259 -6.27 -7.53 16.19
N LEU A 260 -6.27 -7.49 14.85
CA LEU A 260 -5.32 -6.69 14.08
C LEU A 260 -5.56 -5.19 14.29
N GLU A 261 -6.81 -4.74 14.26
CA GLU A 261 -7.18 -3.35 14.52
C GLU A 261 -6.77 -2.91 15.93
N GLN A 262 -7.03 -3.76 16.93
CA GLN A 262 -6.63 -3.51 18.31
C GLN A 262 -5.09 -3.40 18.43
N ALA A 263 -4.34 -4.25 17.75
CA ALA A 263 -2.88 -4.18 17.75
C ALA A 263 -2.36 -2.86 17.17
N LEU A 264 -2.96 -2.36 16.09
CA LEU A 264 -2.63 -1.05 15.50
C LEU A 264 -2.95 0.09 16.46
N HIS A 265 -4.08 0.02 17.13
CA HIS A 265 -4.50 1.00 18.13
C HIS A 265 -3.54 1.03 19.33
N ASP A 266 -3.23 -0.14 19.92
CA ASP A 266 -2.36 -0.27 21.08
C ASP A 266 -0.93 0.22 20.81
N ALA A 267 -0.44 0.01 19.60
CA ALA A 267 0.86 0.53 19.15
C ALA A 267 0.86 2.03 18.86
N GLY A 268 -0.29 2.70 18.93
CA GLY A 268 -0.39 4.14 18.66
C GLY A 268 0.09 4.50 17.24
N VAL A 269 -0.29 3.73 16.23
CA VAL A 269 0.14 3.97 14.86
C VAL A 269 -0.28 5.36 14.36
N SER A 270 -1.40 5.88 14.88
CA SER A 270 -1.95 7.21 14.56
C SER A 270 -1.09 8.38 15.04
N VAL A 271 -0.14 8.18 15.95
CA VAL A 271 0.77 9.24 16.46
C VAL A 271 1.57 9.94 15.36
N VAL A 272 1.77 9.30 14.22
CA VAL A 272 2.39 9.91 13.03
C VAL A 272 1.62 11.17 12.57
N TRP A 273 0.32 11.26 12.90
CA TRP A 273 -0.55 12.39 12.56
C TRP A 273 -0.62 13.47 13.64
N ASP A 274 0.11 13.30 14.75
CA ASP A 274 0.20 14.35 15.76
C ASP A 274 0.89 15.57 15.18
N ILE A 275 0.49 16.73 15.66
CA ILE A 275 0.93 18.03 15.10
C ILE A 275 2.44 18.19 15.09
N ASP A 276 3.13 17.63 16.08
CA ASP A 276 4.59 17.72 16.16
C ASP A 276 5.26 16.79 15.12
N SER A 277 4.65 15.66 14.79
CA SER A 277 5.11 14.76 13.74
C SER A 277 4.86 15.32 12.34
N VAL A 278 3.79 16.10 12.15
CA VAL A 278 3.44 16.74 10.88
C VAL A 278 4.29 17.97 10.60
N ALA A 279 4.80 18.65 11.63
CA ALA A 279 5.51 19.92 11.50
C ALA A 279 6.78 19.83 10.65
N GLU A 280 7.57 18.76 10.79
CA GLU A 280 8.81 18.58 10.06
C GLU A 280 8.61 18.28 8.56
N PRO A 281 7.75 17.31 8.16
CA PRO A 281 7.39 17.10 6.76
C PRO A 281 6.81 18.35 6.10
N LEU A 282 5.97 19.09 6.82
CA LEU A 282 5.41 20.34 6.35
C LEU A 282 6.50 21.40 6.11
N ALA A 283 7.46 21.51 7.02
CA ALA A 283 8.59 22.44 6.88
C ALA A 283 9.47 22.10 5.67
N ARG A 284 9.64 20.82 5.35
CA ARG A 284 10.39 20.38 4.16
C ARG A 284 9.65 20.68 2.85
N ALA A 285 8.33 20.47 2.83
CA ALA A 285 7.51 20.70 1.63
C ALA A 285 7.41 22.18 1.25
N THR A 286 7.53 23.08 2.23
CA THR A 286 7.35 24.54 2.05
C THR A 286 8.64 25.31 1.76
N SER A 287 9.56 24.78 0.96
CA SER A 287 10.86 25.40 0.65
C SER A 287 10.80 26.83 0.08
N GLY A 288 9.64 27.41 -0.14
CA GLY A 288 9.42 28.81 -0.59
C GLY A 288 8.44 29.64 0.24
N GLY A 289 7.80 29.07 1.27
CA GLY A 289 6.82 29.72 2.12
C GLY A 289 7.31 29.96 3.55
N ASN A 290 6.44 30.46 4.44
CA ASN A 290 6.73 30.55 5.86
C ASN A 290 6.15 29.33 6.59
N PRO A 291 6.91 28.21 6.71
CA PRO A 291 6.43 26.99 7.33
C PRO A 291 6.00 27.21 8.79
N SER A 292 6.65 28.14 9.48
CA SER A 292 6.33 28.46 10.87
C SER A 292 4.92 28.99 11.04
N ALA A 293 4.42 29.80 10.11
CA ALA A 293 3.05 30.33 10.18
C ALA A 293 2.00 29.25 9.96
N LEU A 294 2.25 28.28 9.06
CA LEU A 294 1.35 27.18 8.79
C LEU A 294 1.32 26.16 9.95
N VAL A 295 2.50 25.82 10.49
CA VAL A 295 2.65 24.98 11.68
C VAL A 295 1.96 25.61 12.88
N GLU A 296 2.14 26.92 13.09
CA GLU A 296 1.48 27.66 14.18
C GLU A 296 -0.05 27.66 14.03
N ARG A 297 -0.56 27.84 12.82
CA ARG A 297 -2.01 27.70 12.53
C ARG A 297 -2.53 26.29 12.81
N LEU A 298 -1.74 25.26 12.53
CA LEU A 298 -2.08 23.88 12.82
C LEU A 298 -2.00 23.57 14.33
N ARG A 299 -1.05 24.18 15.07
CA ARG A 299 -0.90 24.01 16.52
C ARG A 299 -1.96 24.73 17.33
N ASN A 300 -2.44 25.85 16.83
CA ASN A 300 -3.41 26.65 17.55
C ASN A 300 -4.85 26.31 17.12
N PRO A 301 -5.58 25.48 17.89
CA PRO A 301 -6.96 25.08 17.56
C PRO A 301 -7.90 26.29 17.46
N ASP A 302 -7.58 27.39 18.16
CA ASP A 302 -8.38 28.62 18.10
C ASP A 302 -8.34 29.31 16.74
N ASN A 303 -7.28 29.12 15.99
CA ASN A 303 -7.15 29.66 14.63
C ASN A 303 -7.80 28.78 13.55
N ARG A 304 -8.18 27.54 13.90
CA ARG A 304 -8.84 26.60 12.99
C ARG A 304 -10.35 26.73 13.00
N VAL A 305 -10.91 27.16 14.14
CA VAL A 305 -12.35 27.25 14.33
C VAL A 305 -12.81 28.65 13.98
N PRO A 306 -13.65 28.83 12.95
CA PRO A 306 -14.26 30.13 12.67
C PRO A 306 -14.96 30.67 13.93
N GLN A 307 -14.94 32.00 14.14
CA GLN A 307 -15.55 32.66 15.31
C GLN A 307 -17.01 32.23 15.48
N GLN A 308 -17.73 32.03 14.38
CA GLN A 308 -19.11 31.55 14.36
C GLN A 308 -19.33 30.19 15.04
N VAL A 309 -18.31 29.29 15.05
CA VAL A 309 -18.36 28.00 15.76
C VAL A 309 -18.07 28.19 17.24
N LYS A 310 -17.17 29.14 17.57
CA LYS A 310 -16.85 29.47 18.97
C LYS A 310 -18.05 30.09 19.73
N ASP A 311 -18.94 30.74 18.98
CA ASP A 311 -20.15 31.39 19.53
C ASP A 311 -21.33 30.43 19.65
N LEU A 312 -21.18 29.12 19.33
CA LEU A 312 -22.22 28.12 19.53
C LEU A 312 -22.41 27.86 21.03
N PRO A 313 -23.67 27.83 21.48
CA PRO A 313 -24.01 27.74 22.92
C PRO A 313 -23.67 26.38 23.56
N ASP A 314 -23.26 25.40 22.78
CA ASP A 314 -22.98 24.04 23.23
C ASP A 314 -21.62 23.59 22.72
N GLU A 315 -20.65 23.37 23.64
CA GLU A 315 -19.31 22.88 23.34
C GLU A 315 -19.34 21.50 22.64
N SER A 316 -20.36 20.67 22.93
CA SER A 316 -20.56 19.37 22.29
C SER A 316 -20.83 19.52 20.79
N LEU A 317 -21.70 20.47 20.42
CA LEU A 317 -22.00 20.79 19.02
C LEU A 317 -20.79 21.38 18.30
N ALA A 318 -19.97 22.17 18.99
CA ALA A 318 -18.72 22.68 18.41
C ALA A 318 -17.71 21.59 18.14
N HIS A 319 -17.56 20.61 19.05
CA HIS A 319 -16.71 19.43 18.84
C HIS A 319 -17.22 18.52 17.72
N GLU A 320 -18.53 18.30 17.66
CA GLU A 320 -19.14 17.49 16.59
C GLU A 320 -19.01 18.17 15.22
N ALA A 321 -19.11 19.50 15.19
CA ALA A 321 -18.86 20.30 14.00
C ALA A 321 -17.43 20.21 13.48
N ILE A 322 -16.47 20.19 14.39
CA ILE A 322 -15.04 20.02 14.05
C ILE A 322 -14.77 18.59 13.60
N ALA A 323 -15.36 17.60 14.25
CA ALA A 323 -15.21 16.18 13.93
C ALA A 323 -15.88 15.79 12.60
N CYS A 324 -17.05 16.40 12.28
CA CYS A 324 -17.80 16.13 11.04
C CYS A 324 -17.32 16.96 9.84
N GLY A 325 -16.30 17.81 10.03
CA GLY A 325 -15.87 18.79 9.03
C GLY A 325 -16.85 19.97 8.94
N LEU A 326 -16.32 21.16 8.84
CA LEU A 326 -17.05 22.44 8.90
C LEU A 326 -18.18 22.62 7.86
N SER A 327 -18.24 21.73 6.85
CA SER A 327 -19.24 21.76 5.77
C SER A 327 -20.67 21.45 6.21
N GLY A 328 -20.85 20.74 7.35
CA GLY A 328 -22.18 20.36 7.86
C GLY A 328 -22.95 21.48 8.51
N ILE A 329 -22.31 22.59 8.89
CA ILE A 329 -22.91 23.65 9.69
C ILE A 329 -23.20 24.93 8.87
N GLY A 330 -22.95 24.92 7.57
CA GLY A 330 -23.15 26.12 6.72
C GLY A 330 -22.21 27.28 7.05
N LEU A 331 -21.13 27.00 7.77
CA LEU A 331 -20.08 27.95 8.06
C LEU A 331 -19.26 28.17 6.80
N GLY A 332 -19.36 29.36 6.28
CA GLY A 332 -18.94 29.74 4.95
C GLY A 332 -17.57 29.25 4.52
N ASP A 333 -17.55 28.76 3.33
CA ASP A 333 -16.47 28.15 2.55
C ASP A 333 -15.10 28.86 2.60
N SER A 334 -15.04 30.14 2.97
CA SER A 334 -13.87 30.97 2.71
C SER A 334 -12.66 30.73 3.64
N ALA A 335 -12.86 30.32 4.89
CA ALA A 335 -11.73 30.08 5.79
C ALA A 335 -11.18 28.66 5.65
N THR A 336 -12.08 27.67 5.50
CA THR A 336 -11.73 26.27 5.24
C THR A 336 -11.08 26.13 3.86
N THR A 337 -11.66 26.77 2.82
CA THR A 337 -11.10 26.79 1.47
C THR A 337 -9.70 27.40 1.46
N ARG A 338 -9.49 28.53 2.13
CA ARG A 338 -8.14 29.14 2.22
C ARG A 338 -7.13 28.26 2.94
N ALA A 339 -7.52 27.56 3.99
CA ALA A 339 -6.60 26.64 4.68
C ALA A 339 -6.25 25.42 3.81
N VAL A 340 -7.20 24.91 3.05
CA VAL A 340 -6.98 23.84 2.06
C VAL A 340 -6.09 24.34 0.92
N ASP A 341 -6.38 25.53 0.37
CA ASP A 341 -5.58 26.13 -0.72
C ASP A 341 -4.14 26.39 -0.25
N ASP A 342 -3.94 26.89 0.97
CA ASP A 342 -2.61 27.13 1.55
C ASP A 342 -1.82 25.81 1.70
N LEU A 343 -2.48 24.72 2.15
CA LEU A 343 -1.87 23.39 2.26
C LEU A 343 -1.57 22.81 0.88
N THR A 344 -2.52 22.85 -0.04
CA THR A 344 -2.36 22.38 -1.42
C THR A 344 -1.19 23.08 -2.11
N ALA A 345 -1.13 24.40 -1.97
CA ALA A 345 -0.02 25.19 -2.52
C ALA A 345 1.33 24.86 -1.85
N ALA A 346 1.34 24.62 -0.53
CA ALA A 346 2.54 24.28 0.22
C ALA A 346 3.16 22.95 -0.22
N PHE A 347 2.31 21.97 -0.57
CA PHE A 347 2.76 20.66 -1.03
C PHE A 347 2.88 20.56 -2.54
N GLY A 348 2.59 21.64 -3.30
CA GLY A 348 2.60 21.61 -4.76
C GLY A 348 1.57 20.62 -5.33
N ASP A 349 0.51 20.29 -4.56
CA ASP A 349 -0.54 19.38 -4.98
C ASP A 349 -1.50 20.10 -5.94
N ASP A 350 -1.73 19.52 -7.10
CA ASP A 350 -2.75 19.97 -8.06
C ASP A 350 -4.17 19.45 -7.72
N GLY A 351 -4.33 18.83 -6.55
CA GLY A 351 -5.55 18.17 -6.09
C GLY A 351 -5.61 16.67 -6.42
N ALA A 352 -4.67 16.14 -7.18
CA ALA A 352 -4.68 14.73 -7.56
C ALA A 352 -4.45 13.80 -6.38
N SER A 353 -3.51 14.12 -5.48
CA SER A 353 -3.22 13.34 -4.28
C SER A 353 -4.39 13.38 -3.29
N SER A 354 -5.00 14.54 -3.10
CA SER A 354 -6.19 14.71 -2.25
C SER A 354 -7.36 13.89 -2.78
N MET A 355 -7.57 13.87 -4.08
CA MET A 355 -8.61 13.08 -4.72
C MET A 355 -8.32 11.58 -4.64
N ALA A 356 -7.07 11.15 -4.84
CA ALA A 356 -6.66 9.76 -4.69
C ALA A 356 -6.90 9.26 -3.25
N LEU A 357 -6.52 10.05 -2.25
CA LEU A 357 -6.78 9.75 -0.84
C LEU A 357 -8.29 9.67 -0.56
N ALA A 358 -9.10 10.59 -1.10
CA ALA A 358 -10.54 10.57 -0.94
C ALA A 358 -11.17 9.28 -1.51
N VAL A 359 -10.67 8.77 -2.63
CA VAL A 359 -11.08 7.45 -3.16
C VAL A 359 -10.71 6.34 -2.18
N MET A 360 -9.47 6.30 -1.68
CA MET A 360 -9.01 5.27 -0.74
C MET A 360 -9.83 5.26 0.56
N LEU A 361 -10.24 6.44 1.04
CA LEU A 361 -11.11 6.59 2.22
C LEU A 361 -12.56 6.21 1.94
N SER A 362 -13.02 6.38 0.70
CA SER A 362 -14.41 6.14 0.31
C SER A 362 -14.66 4.70 -0.14
N SER A 363 -13.70 4.08 -0.81
CA SER A 363 -13.94 2.83 -1.52
C SER A 363 -12.69 1.96 -1.60
N SER A 364 -12.89 0.71 -2.02
CA SER A 364 -11.84 -0.26 -2.31
C SER A 364 -12.21 -1.01 -3.59
N ASP A 365 -11.22 -1.47 -4.32
CA ASP A 365 -11.44 -2.29 -5.52
C ASP A 365 -12.20 -3.58 -5.19
N CYS A 366 -12.92 -4.11 -6.19
CA CYS A 366 -13.64 -5.36 -6.06
C CYS A 366 -12.74 -6.60 -5.92
N GLY A 367 -11.42 -6.43 -6.07
CA GLY A 367 -10.43 -7.48 -5.87
C GLY A 367 -10.28 -8.44 -7.05
N GLN A 368 -9.47 -9.48 -6.84
CA GLN A 368 -9.13 -10.49 -7.85
C GLN A 368 -10.15 -11.63 -7.90
N THR A 369 -10.98 -11.78 -6.88
CA THR A 369 -12.04 -12.78 -6.82
C THR A 369 -13.37 -12.18 -7.22
N PRO A 370 -14.26 -12.94 -7.91
CA PRO A 370 -15.57 -12.42 -8.30
C PRO A 370 -16.35 -11.88 -7.10
N PRO A 371 -16.72 -10.59 -7.10
CA PRO A 371 -17.48 -10.01 -6.02
C PRO A 371 -18.88 -10.59 -5.94
N ARG A 372 -19.40 -10.68 -4.71
CA ARG A 372 -20.80 -11.00 -4.46
C ARG A 372 -21.62 -9.72 -4.46
N LEU A 373 -22.83 -9.79 -5.00
CA LEU A 373 -23.76 -8.67 -4.93
C LEU A 373 -24.32 -8.53 -3.52
N GLU A 374 -23.86 -7.52 -2.81
CA GLU A 374 -24.17 -7.29 -1.40
C GLU A 374 -23.99 -5.82 -1.05
N LEU A 375 -24.31 -5.46 0.20
CA LEU A 375 -24.17 -4.08 0.72
C LEU A 375 -22.79 -3.49 0.40
N GLY A 376 -22.79 -2.31 -0.19
CA GLY A 376 -21.58 -1.54 -0.48
C GLY A 376 -21.08 -1.71 -1.92
N ILE A 377 -21.52 -2.71 -2.68
CA ILE A 377 -21.11 -2.86 -4.09
C ILE A 377 -21.71 -1.71 -4.91
N VAL A 378 -20.85 -0.98 -5.60
CA VAL A 378 -21.22 0.06 -6.55
C VAL A 378 -21.23 -0.54 -7.96
N LEU A 379 -22.32 -0.34 -8.64
CA LEU A 379 -22.57 -0.82 -9.99
C LEU A 379 -22.73 0.37 -10.96
N ARG A 380 -22.42 0.15 -12.21
CA ARG A 380 -22.77 1.06 -13.31
C ARG A 380 -23.56 0.27 -14.36
N ASP A 381 -24.71 0.81 -14.76
CA ASP A 381 -25.52 0.20 -15.81
C ASP A 381 -25.10 0.68 -17.22
N ASP A 382 -25.75 0.12 -18.24
CA ASP A 382 -25.49 0.46 -19.64
C ASP A 382 -25.87 1.90 -20.00
N SER A 383 -26.73 2.55 -19.20
CA SER A 383 -27.07 3.98 -19.34
C SER A 383 -25.98 4.91 -18.79
N GLY A 384 -25.03 4.33 -18.05
CA GLY A 384 -23.95 5.06 -17.38
C GLY A 384 -24.30 5.54 -15.99
N ASP A 385 -25.46 5.17 -15.44
CA ASP A 385 -25.90 5.53 -14.10
C ASP A 385 -25.22 4.63 -13.06
N TYR A 386 -24.95 5.25 -11.88
CA TYR A 386 -24.31 4.54 -10.77
C TYR A 386 -25.33 4.15 -9.71
N TRP A 387 -25.20 2.92 -9.21
CA TRP A 387 -26.07 2.30 -8.24
C TRP A 387 -25.30 1.68 -7.10
N LEU A 388 -25.75 1.92 -5.87
CA LEU A 388 -25.23 1.26 -4.67
C LEU A 388 -26.16 0.13 -4.26
N CYS A 389 -25.67 -1.09 -4.21
CA CYS A 389 -26.40 -2.18 -3.60
C CYS A 389 -26.51 -1.95 -2.09
N ILE A 390 -27.72 -1.89 -1.58
CA ILE A 390 -28.01 -1.73 -0.15
C ILE A 390 -28.65 -2.97 0.48
N GLN A 391 -28.56 -4.13 -0.19
CA GLN A 391 -29.01 -5.42 0.35
C GLN A 391 -28.11 -5.83 1.52
N PRO A 392 -28.67 -6.11 2.71
CA PRO A 392 -27.90 -6.60 3.85
C PRO A 392 -27.11 -7.87 3.53
N LEU A 393 -25.94 -8.02 4.14
CA LEU A 393 -25.07 -9.19 3.90
C LEU A 393 -25.77 -10.52 4.18
N CYS A 394 -26.57 -10.60 5.26
CA CYS A 394 -27.33 -11.81 5.61
C CYS A 394 -28.37 -12.19 4.57
N ASP A 395 -28.91 -11.20 3.84
CA ASP A 395 -29.98 -11.37 2.84
C ASP A 395 -29.43 -11.50 1.42
N SER A 396 -28.10 -11.41 1.25
CA SER A 396 -27.39 -11.56 -0.03
C SER A 396 -26.86 -12.99 -0.24
N VAL A 397 -27.08 -13.87 0.71
CA VAL A 397 -26.63 -15.26 0.70
C VAL A 397 -27.80 -16.23 0.90
N ARG A 398 -27.59 -17.51 0.56
CA ARG A 398 -28.58 -18.60 0.72
C ARG A 398 -29.90 -18.35 -0.01
N LEU A 399 -29.80 -17.69 -1.13
CA LEU A 399 -30.94 -17.39 -1.98
C LEU A 399 -31.43 -18.69 -2.60
N LYS A 400 -32.72 -18.98 -2.43
CA LYS A 400 -33.37 -20.19 -2.96
C LYS A 400 -33.94 -20.01 -4.37
N GLY A 401 -33.84 -18.80 -4.91
CA GLY A 401 -34.35 -18.44 -6.24
C GLY A 401 -34.17 -16.93 -6.48
N ARG A 402 -34.75 -16.46 -7.56
CA ARG A 402 -34.70 -15.06 -7.99
C ARG A 402 -35.02 -14.11 -6.86
N ARG A 403 -34.13 -13.12 -6.64
CA ARG A 403 -34.26 -12.14 -5.58
C ARG A 403 -34.15 -10.72 -6.15
N ALA A 404 -35.00 -9.84 -5.68
CA ALA A 404 -34.85 -8.40 -5.94
C ALA A 404 -33.83 -7.82 -4.98
N PHE A 405 -32.91 -7.03 -5.51
CA PHE A 405 -31.89 -6.32 -4.74
C PHE A 405 -32.18 -4.84 -4.74
N PRO A 406 -32.33 -4.21 -3.57
CA PRO A 406 -32.54 -2.76 -3.50
C PRO A 406 -31.26 -2.03 -3.90
N MET A 407 -31.38 -1.16 -4.90
CA MET A 407 -30.31 -0.33 -5.43
C MET A 407 -30.64 1.13 -5.19
N LEU A 408 -29.73 1.84 -4.54
CA LEU A 408 -29.78 3.26 -4.29
C LEU A 408 -29.01 4.01 -5.38
N GLY A 409 -29.62 5.00 -6.01
CA GLY A 409 -28.94 5.83 -7.00
C GLY A 409 -27.77 6.61 -6.41
N LEU A 410 -26.65 6.63 -7.12
CA LEU A 410 -25.49 7.48 -6.82
C LEU A 410 -25.44 8.59 -7.88
N LEU A 411 -25.71 9.81 -7.47
CA LEU A 411 -25.72 10.96 -8.38
C LEU A 411 -24.33 11.59 -8.43
N PRO A 412 -23.75 11.80 -9.60
CA PRO A 412 -22.50 12.53 -9.73
C PRO A 412 -22.62 13.94 -9.11
N ASP A 413 -21.72 14.26 -8.20
CA ASP A 413 -21.66 15.56 -7.55
C ASP A 413 -20.23 15.89 -7.14
N ASN A 414 -19.52 16.63 -7.96
CA ASN A 414 -18.13 17.02 -7.68
C ASN A 414 -18.01 18.25 -6.75
N ARG A 415 -19.14 18.88 -6.38
CA ARG A 415 -19.12 20.05 -5.47
C ARG A 415 -19.24 19.65 -4.01
N ARG A 416 -20.08 18.67 -3.71
CA ARG A 416 -20.33 18.16 -2.35
C ARG A 416 -20.47 16.65 -2.36
N PRO A 417 -19.41 15.92 -2.75
CA PRO A 417 -19.45 14.47 -2.76
C PRO A 417 -19.55 13.91 -1.33
N VAL A 418 -20.31 12.84 -1.17
CA VAL A 418 -20.30 12.02 0.05
C VAL A 418 -19.23 10.94 -0.06
N ALA A 419 -18.97 10.49 -1.27
CA ALA A 419 -17.93 9.50 -1.57
C ALA A 419 -17.27 9.82 -2.90
N MET A 420 -16.01 9.38 -3.03
CA MET A 420 -15.26 9.41 -4.28
C MET A 420 -15.10 7.98 -4.80
N ILE A 421 -15.37 7.80 -6.08
CA ILE A 421 -15.20 6.52 -6.77
C ILE A 421 -14.37 6.69 -8.03
N ARG A 422 -13.75 5.61 -8.50
CA ARG A 422 -13.02 5.58 -9.77
C ARG A 422 -13.92 4.98 -10.83
N SER A 423 -14.14 5.71 -11.92
CA SER A 423 -14.94 5.20 -13.04
C SER A 423 -14.19 4.13 -13.86
N PRO A 424 -14.88 3.36 -14.71
CA PRO A 424 -14.21 2.42 -15.61
C PRO A 424 -13.19 3.05 -16.57
N GLU A 425 -13.35 4.33 -16.85
CA GLU A 425 -12.45 5.14 -17.69
C GLU A 425 -11.29 5.77 -16.87
N ASP A 426 -11.04 5.25 -15.69
CA ASP A 426 -10.02 5.71 -14.74
C ASP A 426 -10.18 7.18 -14.27
N LYS A 427 -11.39 7.72 -14.36
CA LYS A 427 -11.71 9.08 -13.91
C LYS A 427 -12.23 9.04 -12.47
N LEU A 428 -11.84 10.05 -11.70
CA LEU A 428 -12.35 10.26 -10.36
C LEU A 428 -13.73 10.95 -10.40
N VAL A 429 -14.72 10.36 -9.75
CA VAL A 429 -16.10 10.83 -9.76
C VAL A 429 -16.57 11.01 -8.31
N GLY A 430 -16.91 12.23 -7.95
CA GLY A 430 -17.61 12.50 -6.70
C GLY A 430 -19.08 12.08 -6.82
N VAL A 431 -19.61 11.39 -5.82
CA VAL A 431 -20.99 10.92 -5.81
C VAL A 431 -21.70 11.31 -4.51
N ARG A 432 -23.01 11.51 -4.57
CA ARG A 432 -23.90 11.63 -3.42
C ARG A 432 -25.04 10.63 -3.51
N PHE A 433 -25.61 10.25 -2.37
CA PHE A 433 -26.72 9.32 -2.30
C PHE A 433 -28.04 9.99 -2.75
N ASP A 434 -28.77 9.35 -3.67
CA ASP A 434 -30.14 9.75 -3.99
C ASP A 434 -31.11 9.10 -2.99
N THR A 435 -31.32 9.75 -1.88
CA THR A 435 -32.12 9.20 -0.76
C THR A 435 -33.63 9.28 -0.95
N ALA A 436 -34.11 9.63 -2.14
CA ALA A 436 -35.54 9.64 -2.43
C ALA A 436 -36.09 8.20 -2.50
N PRO A 437 -36.94 7.74 -1.56
CA PRO A 437 -37.35 6.33 -1.48
C PRO A 437 -38.05 5.82 -2.74
N TYR A 438 -38.74 6.71 -3.47
CA TYR A 438 -39.46 6.37 -4.70
C TYR A 438 -38.54 6.19 -5.92
N LYS A 439 -37.26 6.49 -5.79
CA LYS A 439 -36.26 6.30 -6.84
C LYS A 439 -35.43 5.02 -6.64
N LEU A 440 -35.70 4.26 -5.58
CA LEU A 440 -35.10 2.95 -5.43
C LEU A 440 -35.47 2.05 -6.60
N VAL A 441 -34.49 1.40 -7.19
CA VAL A 441 -34.73 0.33 -8.17
C VAL A 441 -34.51 -1.01 -7.52
N MET A 442 -35.24 -2.01 -8.03
CA MET A 442 -35.29 -3.36 -7.45
C MET A 442 -35.01 -4.42 -8.56
N PRO A 443 -33.85 -4.39 -9.23
CA PRO A 443 -33.53 -5.40 -10.22
C PRO A 443 -33.54 -6.80 -9.58
N LYS A 444 -33.92 -7.81 -10.35
CA LYS A 444 -33.98 -9.18 -9.89
C LYS A 444 -32.81 -9.95 -10.47
N PHE A 445 -32.15 -10.69 -9.62
CA PHE A 445 -31.01 -11.53 -10.02
C PHE A 445 -31.30 -13.00 -9.72
N GLU A 446 -30.70 -13.89 -10.49
CA GLU A 446 -30.70 -15.33 -10.27
C GLU A 446 -29.44 -15.71 -9.46
N PRO A 447 -29.57 -16.36 -8.30
CA PRO A 447 -28.42 -16.83 -7.57
C PRO A 447 -27.76 -18.02 -8.27
N GLY A 448 -26.46 -18.14 -8.17
CA GLY A 448 -25.71 -19.32 -8.55
C GLY A 448 -25.96 -20.51 -7.59
N SER A 449 -25.32 -21.63 -7.85
CA SER A 449 -25.44 -22.87 -7.05
C SER A 449 -25.09 -22.71 -5.59
N ALA A 450 -24.23 -21.73 -5.26
CA ALA A 450 -23.84 -21.38 -3.88
C ALA A 450 -24.91 -20.52 -3.14
N GLY A 451 -26.05 -20.24 -3.77
CA GLY A 451 -27.12 -19.45 -3.19
C GLY A 451 -26.72 -17.97 -3.01
N ALA A 452 -25.87 -17.43 -3.85
CA ALA A 452 -25.50 -16.03 -3.89
C ALA A 452 -25.44 -15.53 -5.35
N VAL A 453 -25.65 -14.24 -5.53
CA VAL A 453 -25.40 -13.60 -6.83
C VAL A 453 -23.94 -13.19 -6.88
N VAL A 454 -23.19 -13.79 -7.76
CA VAL A 454 -21.74 -13.58 -7.93
C VAL A 454 -21.52 -13.01 -9.31
N ALA A 455 -20.57 -12.09 -9.43
CA ALA A 455 -20.23 -11.49 -10.72
C ALA A 455 -19.59 -12.50 -11.66
N ASP A 456 -19.86 -12.33 -12.94
CA ASP A 456 -19.18 -13.01 -14.05
C ASP A 456 -18.05 -12.12 -14.59
N GLY A 457 -17.11 -12.71 -15.36
CA GLY A 457 -16.03 -11.98 -16.00
C GLY A 457 -14.66 -12.26 -15.38
N GLN A 458 -13.75 -11.33 -15.57
CA GLN A 458 -12.39 -11.37 -15.02
C GLN A 458 -11.96 -10.00 -14.50
N PRO A 459 -11.04 -9.95 -13.52
CA PRO A 459 -10.55 -8.68 -13.02
C PRO A 459 -9.95 -7.82 -14.15
N PRO A 460 -10.19 -6.51 -14.17
CA PRO A 460 -11.08 -5.73 -13.30
C PRO A 460 -12.52 -5.61 -13.82
N ASP A 461 -12.94 -6.35 -14.88
CA ASP A 461 -14.23 -6.20 -15.56
C ASP A 461 -15.26 -7.21 -15.05
N TRP A 462 -15.70 -7.04 -13.82
CA TRP A 462 -16.73 -7.84 -13.18
C TRP A 462 -18.14 -7.35 -13.54
N ARG A 463 -19.06 -8.26 -13.89
CA ARG A 463 -20.42 -7.95 -14.33
C ARG A 463 -21.46 -8.77 -13.60
N PHE A 464 -22.62 -8.17 -13.40
CA PHE A 464 -23.84 -8.82 -12.94
C PHE A 464 -24.92 -8.64 -13.98
N THR A 465 -25.65 -9.70 -14.34
CA THR A 465 -26.75 -9.64 -15.28
C THR A 465 -28.06 -9.89 -14.53
N ASP A 466 -29.02 -8.99 -14.64
CA ASP A 466 -30.33 -9.20 -14.05
C ASP A 466 -31.21 -10.15 -14.88
N VAL A 467 -32.36 -10.55 -14.31
CA VAL A 467 -33.31 -11.45 -14.99
C VAL A 467 -33.87 -10.82 -16.28
N GLY A 468 -33.84 -9.49 -16.39
CA GLY A 468 -34.27 -8.75 -17.58
C GLY A 468 -33.21 -8.68 -18.68
N GLY A 469 -31.99 -9.14 -18.40
CA GLY A 469 -30.85 -9.10 -19.32
C GLY A 469 -30.09 -7.76 -19.29
N ILE A 470 -30.33 -6.91 -18.29
CA ILE A 470 -29.57 -5.67 -18.08
C ILE A 470 -28.25 -6.05 -17.42
N GLU A 471 -27.15 -5.56 -18.00
CA GLU A 471 -25.81 -5.73 -17.43
C GLU A 471 -25.45 -4.56 -16.49
N TYR A 472 -24.83 -4.91 -15.37
CA TYR A 472 -24.31 -3.99 -14.39
C TYR A 472 -22.83 -4.29 -14.18
N ARG A 473 -21.97 -3.36 -14.52
CA ARG A 473 -20.53 -3.47 -14.26
C ARG A 473 -20.24 -3.12 -12.78
N ALA A 474 -19.55 -4.01 -12.08
CA ALA A 474 -19.04 -3.70 -10.74
C ALA A 474 -17.89 -2.71 -10.84
N ILE A 475 -18.01 -1.59 -10.13
CA ILE A 475 -17.03 -0.51 -10.19
C ILE A 475 -16.08 -0.56 -8.99
N THR A 476 -16.66 -0.61 -7.80
CA THR A 476 -15.91 -0.56 -6.54
C THR A 476 -16.80 -1.03 -5.39
N ARG A 477 -16.23 -1.15 -4.20
CA ARG A 477 -16.96 -1.38 -2.96
C ARG A 477 -16.78 -0.17 -2.05
N LEU A 478 -17.85 0.49 -1.65
CA LEU A 478 -17.78 1.53 -0.62
C LEU A 478 -17.28 0.95 0.71
N ARG A 479 -16.57 1.75 1.47
CA ARG A 479 -16.20 1.41 2.84
C ARG A 479 -17.47 1.12 3.67
N PRO A 480 -17.40 0.18 4.63
CA PRO A 480 -18.58 -0.24 5.40
C PRO A 480 -19.33 0.90 6.06
N GLU A 481 -18.61 1.90 6.56
CA GLU A 481 -19.16 3.07 7.23
C GLU A 481 -20.01 3.92 6.27
N LEU A 482 -19.50 4.15 5.05
CA LEU A 482 -20.23 4.90 4.02
C LEU A 482 -21.44 4.12 3.49
N ALA A 483 -21.31 2.81 3.33
CA ALA A 483 -22.42 1.96 2.95
C ALA A 483 -23.52 1.96 4.03
N ALA A 484 -23.16 1.92 5.31
CA ALA A 484 -24.09 2.04 6.42
C ALA A 484 -24.74 3.44 6.47
N GLN A 485 -23.96 4.49 6.25
CA GLN A 485 -24.47 5.87 6.17
C GLN A 485 -25.50 6.04 5.05
N ALA A 486 -25.30 5.41 3.89
CA ALA A 486 -26.26 5.43 2.80
C ALA A 486 -27.61 4.83 3.21
N VAL A 487 -27.58 3.66 3.88
CA VAL A 487 -28.78 3.01 4.42
C VAL A 487 -29.48 3.88 5.47
N GLN A 488 -28.71 4.47 6.37
CA GLN A 488 -29.24 5.38 7.41
C GLN A 488 -29.89 6.62 6.80
N ALA A 489 -29.23 7.24 5.82
CA ALA A 489 -29.75 8.42 5.13
C ALA A 489 -31.08 8.12 4.39
N LEU A 490 -31.16 6.98 3.70
CA LEU A 490 -32.40 6.51 3.05
C LEU A 490 -33.51 6.26 4.08
N THR A 491 -33.19 5.56 5.16
CA THR A 491 -34.16 5.24 6.22
C THR A 491 -34.71 6.51 6.87
N SER A 492 -33.83 7.47 7.16
CA SER A 492 -34.19 8.76 7.70
C SER A 492 -35.08 9.56 6.74
N ALA A 493 -34.79 9.50 5.44
CA ALA A 493 -35.62 10.15 4.41
C ALA A 493 -37.00 9.49 4.28
N ALA A 494 -37.05 8.15 4.36
CA ALA A 494 -38.30 7.39 4.31
C ALA A 494 -39.17 7.60 5.56
N ALA A 495 -38.55 7.85 6.71
CA ALA A 495 -39.27 8.07 7.98
C ALA A 495 -39.81 9.51 8.14
N ARG A 496 -39.48 10.43 7.22
CA ARG A 496 -40.04 11.80 7.29
C ARG A 496 -41.56 11.77 7.08
N PRO A 497 -42.38 12.30 8.00
CA PRO A 497 -43.80 12.35 7.79
C PRO A 497 -44.07 13.22 6.56
N GLY A 498 -44.66 12.62 5.50
CA GLY A 498 -44.98 13.32 4.24
C GLY A 498 -46.15 14.32 4.38
N PHE A 499 -46.66 14.50 5.58
CA PHE A 499 -47.76 15.39 5.87
C PHE A 499 -47.51 16.11 7.19
N ASP A 500 -47.37 17.42 7.13
CA ASP A 500 -47.36 18.25 8.33
C ASP A 500 -48.81 18.53 8.79
N ALA A 501 -49.33 17.61 9.59
CA ALA A 501 -50.67 17.81 10.21
C ALA A 501 -50.74 19.09 11.04
N SER A 502 -49.62 19.56 11.56
CA SER A 502 -49.53 20.81 12.34
C SER A 502 -49.71 22.05 11.46
N GLU A 503 -49.25 22.04 10.22
CA GLU A 503 -49.40 23.14 9.27
C GLU A 503 -50.87 23.33 8.88
N TRP A 504 -51.60 22.22 8.67
CA TRP A 504 -53.04 22.31 8.41
C TRP A 504 -53.82 22.85 9.61
N LEU A 505 -53.50 22.42 10.82
CA LEU A 505 -54.08 22.92 12.05
C LEU A 505 -53.73 24.41 12.26
N ARG A 506 -52.51 24.79 12.00
CA ARG A 506 -52.05 26.17 12.09
C ARG A 506 -52.80 27.08 11.12
N ARG A 507 -52.98 26.66 9.88
CA ARG A 507 -53.75 27.42 8.87
C ARG A 507 -55.23 27.53 9.22
N LYS A 508 -55.79 26.48 9.85
CA LYS A 508 -57.19 26.48 10.24
C LYS A 508 -57.43 27.34 11.51
N ALA A 509 -56.47 27.44 12.40
CA ALA A 509 -56.54 28.29 13.58
C ALA A 509 -56.35 29.79 13.27
N SER A 510 -55.89 30.12 12.07
CA SER A 510 -55.67 31.50 11.59
C SER A 510 -56.87 32.04 10.78
N GLN A 511 -57.91 31.21 10.57
CA GLN A 511 -59.22 31.62 10.02
C GLN A 511 -60.26 31.80 11.11
#